data_4be86d6c1eee0e541d6fd296b618899c
#
_entry.id   4be86d6c1eee0e541d6fd296b618899c
#
_cell.length_a   1.000
_cell.length_b   1.000
_cell.length_c   1.000
_cell.angle_alpha   90.00
_cell.angle_beta   90.00
_cell.angle_gamma   90.00
#
_symmetry.space_group_name_H-M   'P 1'
#
loop_
_entity.id
_entity.type
_entity.pdbx_description
1 polymer ?
#
loop_
_entity_poly.entity_id
_entity_poly.type
_entity_poly.pdbx_seq_one_letter_code
_entity_poly.pdbx_strand_id
1 'polypeptide(L)'
;MPAKAAKKKNLSAIKRTRQAEKRNLRNASIRSKIKTVSKRIEEAITEKNQENVKKFLREIIRTVNSAVSKGVLHKNTASRKISRLSKLANTVLKAAAA
;
A
#
# COMPACT_ATOMS: atom_id res chain seq x y z
N MET A 1 13.58 9.18 -44.44
CA MET A 1 14.78 9.02 -43.63
C MET A 1 14.46 8.37 -42.29
N PRO A 2 15.15 7.30 -41.97
CA PRO A 2 14.91 6.60 -40.71
C PRO A 2 15.07 7.47 -39.46
N ALA A 3 15.90 8.49 -39.50
CA ALA A 3 16.17 9.38 -38.36
C ALA A 3 14.96 10.19 -37.88
N LYS A 4 14.08 10.65 -38.80
CA LYS A 4 12.89 11.39 -38.43
C LYS A 4 11.83 10.48 -37.80
N ALA A 5 11.68 9.26 -38.29
CA ALA A 5 10.76 8.28 -37.72
C ALA A 5 11.26 7.81 -36.35
N ALA A 6 12.57 7.65 -36.18
CA ALA A 6 13.19 7.33 -34.90
C ALA A 6 13.00 8.44 -33.86
N LYS A 7 13.10 9.73 -34.26
CA LYS A 7 12.83 10.87 -33.36
C LYS A 7 11.38 10.91 -32.86
N LYS A 8 10.39 10.63 -33.72
CA LYS A 8 8.97 10.55 -33.31
C LYS A 8 8.75 9.39 -32.33
N LYS A 9 9.31 8.22 -32.59
CA LYS A 9 9.24 7.08 -31.69
C LYS A 9 9.93 7.39 -30.36
N ASN A 10 11.08 8.08 -30.40
CA ASN A 10 11.81 8.46 -29.20
C ASN A 10 11.04 9.44 -28.31
N LEU A 11 10.35 10.42 -28.91
CA LEU A 11 9.50 11.38 -28.17
C LEU A 11 8.33 10.66 -27.47
N SER A 12 7.67 9.75 -28.15
CA SER A 12 6.62 8.92 -27.57
C SER A 12 7.13 8.01 -26.47
N ALA A 13 8.30 7.38 -26.68
CA ALA A 13 8.97 6.55 -25.70
C ALA A 13 9.39 7.36 -24.46
N ILE A 14 9.95 8.56 -24.66
CA ILE A 14 10.33 9.47 -23.57
C ILE A 14 9.10 9.85 -22.74
N LYS A 15 7.99 10.18 -23.37
CA LYS A 15 6.73 10.52 -22.69
C LYS A 15 6.24 9.34 -21.85
N ARG A 16 6.24 8.12 -22.40
CA ARG A 16 5.86 6.90 -21.70
C ARG A 16 6.79 6.62 -20.53
N THR A 17 8.09 6.79 -20.71
CA THR A 17 9.09 6.62 -19.66
C THR A 17 8.86 7.60 -18.51
N ARG A 18 8.60 8.87 -18.81
CA ARG A 18 8.29 9.88 -17.79
C ARG A 18 7.03 9.52 -17.01
N GLN A 19 5.97 9.08 -17.69
CA GLN A 19 4.74 8.66 -17.06
C GLN A 19 4.95 7.43 -16.18
N ALA A 20 5.75 6.46 -16.67
CA ALA A 20 6.10 5.27 -15.91
C ALA A 20 6.92 5.61 -14.66
N GLU A 21 7.88 6.53 -14.77
CA GLU A 21 8.67 7.01 -13.63
C GLU A 21 7.81 7.68 -12.57
N LYS A 22 6.89 8.54 -12.97
CA LYS A 22 5.94 9.20 -12.05
C LYS A 22 5.07 8.18 -11.33
N ARG A 23 4.55 7.18 -12.06
CA ARG A 23 3.76 6.09 -11.48
C ARG A 23 4.57 5.27 -10.51
N ASN A 24 5.80 4.92 -10.89
CA ASN A 24 6.70 4.14 -10.04
C ASN A 24 7.02 4.86 -8.73
N LEU A 25 7.31 6.16 -8.79
CA LEU A 25 7.55 6.98 -7.61
C LEU A 25 6.33 7.03 -6.70
N ARG A 26 5.15 7.29 -7.27
CA ARG A 26 3.89 7.30 -6.53
C ARG A 26 3.60 5.93 -5.91
N ASN A 27 3.78 4.86 -6.68
CA ASN A 27 3.52 3.49 -6.24
C ASN A 27 4.49 3.08 -5.13
N ALA A 28 5.77 3.42 -5.27
CA ALA A 28 6.78 3.17 -4.25
C ALA A 28 6.47 3.89 -2.95
N SER A 29 6.03 5.14 -3.02
CA SER A 29 5.61 5.93 -1.86
C SER A 29 4.42 5.29 -1.14
N ILE A 30 3.41 4.85 -1.87
CA ILE A 30 2.22 4.18 -1.32
C ILE A 30 2.59 2.84 -0.67
N ARG A 31 3.42 2.04 -1.33
CA ARG A 31 3.90 0.76 -0.79
C ARG A 31 4.72 0.96 0.49
N SER A 32 5.57 1.98 0.52
CA SER A 32 6.35 2.33 1.72
C SER A 32 5.44 2.72 2.88
N LYS A 33 4.39 3.49 2.61
CA LYS A 33 3.40 3.89 3.60
C LYS A 33 2.68 2.66 4.16
N ILE A 34 2.28 1.72 3.30
CA ILE A 34 1.63 0.47 3.72
C ILE A 34 2.56 -0.34 4.63
N LYS A 35 3.82 -0.48 4.27
CA LYS A 35 4.83 -1.17 5.10
C LYS A 35 5.00 -0.50 6.45
N THR A 36 5.08 0.82 6.49
CA THR A 36 5.24 1.59 7.72
C THR A 36 4.05 1.40 8.65
N VAL A 37 2.83 1.54 8.14
CA VAL A 37 1.61 1.36 8.93
C VAL A 37 1.45 -0.10 9.38
N SER A 38 1.76 -1.07 8.52
CA SER A 38 1.75 -2.49 8.88
C SER A 38 2.70 -2.79 10.03
N LYS A 39 3.89 -2.21 9.99
CA LYS A 39 4.90 -2.37 11.05
C LYS A 39 4.41 -1.76 12.37
N ARG A 40 3.79 -0.60 12.31
CA ARG A 40 3.22 0.07 13.50
C ARG A 40 2.12 -0.77 14.15
N ILE A 41 1.23 -1.36 13.34
CA ILE A 41 0.19 -2.23 13.89
C ILE A 41 0.76 -3.50 14.50
N GLU A 42 1.77 -4.09 13.88
CA GLU A 42 2.46 -5.27 14.43
C GLU A 42 3.13 -4.96 15.77
N GLU A 43 3.79 -3.81 15.88
CA GLU A 43 4.37 -3.33 17.13
C GLU A 43 3.31 -3.13 18.22
N ALA A 44 2.19 -2.50 17.87
CA ALA A 44 1.07 -2.29 18.79
C ALA A 44 0.46 -3.61 19.26
N ILE A 45 0.37 -4.61 18.38
CA ILE A 45 -0.09 -5.96 18.73
C ILE A 45 0.88 -6.63 19.71
N THR A 46 2.19 -6.51 19.45
CA THR A 46 3.22 -7.04 20.34
C THR A 46 3.18 -6.39 21.72
N GLU A 47 2.95 -5.09 21.78
CA GLU A 47 2.81 -4.33 23.02
C GLU A 47 1.46 -4.53 23.71
N LYS A 48 0.51 -5.15 23.03
CA LYS A 48 -0.87 -5.35 23.50
C LYS A 48 -1.59 -4.04 23.82
N ASN A 49 -1.25 -2.97 23.11
CA ASN A 49 -1.88 -1.66 23.25
C ASN A 49 -3.12 -1.59 22.37
N GLN A 50 -4.29 -1.76 22.99
CA GLN A 50 -5.57 -1.86 22.30
C GLN A 50 -5.96 -0.60 21.54
N GLU A 51 -5.73 0.57 22.13
CA GLU A 51 -6.06 1.85 21.48
C GLU A 51 -5.25 2.04 20.21
N ASN A 52 -3.95 1.76 20.27
CA ASN A 52 -3.06 1.84 19.11
C ASN A 52 -3.41 0.79 18.07
N VAL A 53 -3.77 -0.43 18.48
CA VAL A 53 -4.20 -1.49 17.56
C VAL A 53 -5.43 -1.05 16.77
N LYS A 54 -6.45 -0.52 17.42
CA LYS A 54 -7.66 -0.01 16.79
C LYS A 54 -7.34 1.13 15.81
N LYS A 55 -6.54 2.09 16.26
CA LYS A 55 -6.14 3.24 15.46
C LYS A 55 -5.38 2.84 14.20
N PHE A 56 -4.35 2.02 14.35
CA PHE A 56 -3.52 1.60 13.23
C PHE A 56 -4.25 0.61 12.31
N LEU A 57 -5.15 -0.20 12.83
CA LEU A 57 -5.99 -1.07 12.01
C LEU A 57 -6.87 -0.25 11.05
N ARG A 58 -7.51 0.79 11.55
CA ARG A 58 -8.30 1.71 10.72
C ARG A 58 -7.42 2.40 9.66
N GLU A 59 -6.24 2.85 10.08
CA GLU A 59 -5.29 3.51 9.18
C GLU A 59 -4.82 2.58 8.06
N ILE A 60 -4.46 1.33 8.37
CA ILE A 60 -4.02 0.36 7.36
C ILE A 60 -5.14 0.01 6.39
N ILE A 61 -6.36 -0.17 6.87
CA ILE A 61 -7.52 -0.46 6.02
C ILE A 61 -7.75 0.69 5.03
N ARG A 62 -7.72 1.94 5.49
CA ARG A 62 -7.85 3.11 4.63
C ARG A 62 -6.72 3.20 3.60
N THR A 63 -5.48 2.99 4.05
CA THR A 63 -4.31 3.08 3.18
C THR A 63 -4.34 2.00 2.10
N VAL A 64 -4.67 0.77 2.47
CA VAL A 64 -4.74 -0.36 1.53
C VAL A 64 -5.89 -0.18 0.55
N ASN A 65 -7.06 0.24 1.00
CA ASN A 65 -8.20 0.51 0.11
C ASN A 65 -7.92 1.65 -0.86
N SER A 66 -7.24 2.70 -0.41
CA SER A 66 -6.78 3.79 -1.26
C SER A 66 -5.80 3.30 -2.33
N ALA A 67 -4.88 2.41 -1.95
CA ALA A 67 -3.92 1.80 -2.87
C ALA A 67 -4.61 0.96 -3.95
N VAL A 68 -5.64 0.20 -3.59
CA VAL A 68 -6.46 -0.56 -4.55
C VAL A 68 -7.17 0.38 -5.51
N SER A 69 -7.77 1.44 -5.00
CA SER A 69 -8.45 2.45 -5.80
C SER A 69 -7.52 3.13 -6.79
N LYS A 70 -6.27 3.35 -6.42
CA LYS A 70 -5.24 3.95 -7.28
C LYS A 70 -4.56 2.93 -8.22
N GLY A 71 -4.91 1.65 -8.13
CA GLY A 71 -4.34 0.60 -8.96
C GLY A 71 -2.94 0.15 -8.55
N VAL A 72 -2.46 0.52 -7.37
CA VAL A 72 -1.14 0.12 -6.87
C VAL A 72 -1.13 -1.32 -6.38
N LEU A 73 -2.22 -1.74 -5.73
CA LEU A 73 -2.40 -3.10 -5.23
C LEU A 73 -3.58 -3.78 -5.90
N HIS A 74 -3.45 -5.07 -6.14
CA HIS A 74 -4.57 -5.88 -6.59
C HIS A 74 -5.55 -6.11 -5.42
N LYS A 75 -6.84 -6.15 -5.72
CA LYS A 75 -7.92 -6.35 -4.75
C LYS A 75 -7.70 -7.58 -3.87
N ASN A 76 -7.26 -8.69 -4.45
CA ASN A 76 -7.03 -9.94 -3.72
C ASN A 76 -5.87 -9.84 -2.74
N THR A 77 -4.79 -9.20 -3.13
CA THR A 77 -3.63 -8.95 -2.27
C THR A 77 -4.03 -8.06 -1.08
N ALA A 78 -4.80 -7.02 -1.35
CA ALA A 78 -5.32 -6.12 -0.32
C ALA A 78 -6.21 -6.85 0.68
N SER A 79 -7.12 -7.68 0.20
CA SER A 79 -8.02 -8.48 1.04
C SER A 79 -7.27 -9.44 1.95
N ARG A 80 -6.25 -10.11 1.43
CA ARG A 80 -5.40 -11.01 2.21
C ARG A 80 -4.66 -10.26 3.33
N LYS A 81 -4.09 -9.11 3.00
CA LYS A 81 -3.34 -8.31 3.95
C LYS A 81 -4.24 -7.79 5.07
N ILE A 82 -5.38 -7.23 4.74
CA ILE A 82 -6.37 -6.76 5.71
C ILE A 82 -6.85 -7.92 6.59
N SER A 83 -7.17 -9.07 5.99
CA SER A 83 -7.61 -10.25 6.73
C SER A 83 -6.59 -10.73 7.74
N ARG A 84 -5.32 -10.85 7.35
CA ARG A 84 -4.22 -11.28 8.25
C ARG A 84 -4.05 -10.32 9.41
N LEU A 85 -3.99 -9.02 9.12
CA LEU A 85 -3.81 -7.99 10.15
C LEU A 85 -5.01 -7.90 11.07
N SER A 86 -6.22 -8.02 10.53
CA SER A 86 -7.45 -8.03 11.33
C SER A 86 -7.51 -9.21 12.29
N LYS A 87 -7.10 -10.39 11.86
CA LYS A 87 -7.02 -11.57 12.72
C LYS A 87 -6.05 -11.38 13.87
N LEU A 88 -4.85 -10.87 13.58
CA LEU A 88 -3.87 -10.56 14.61
C LEU A 88 -4.35 -9.49 15.57
N ALA A 89 -4.95 -8.42 15.06
CA ALA A 89 -5.52 -7.36 15.88
C ALA A 89 -6.66 -7.87 16.77
N ASN A 90 -7.51 -8.73 16.25
CA ASN A 90 -8.63 -9.30 17.01
C ASN A 90 -8.16 -10.16 18.18
N THR A 91 -7.01 -10.84 18.09
CA THR A 91 -6.47 -11.61 19.22
C THR A 91 -6.21 -10.70 20.43
N VAL A 92 -5.66 -9.52 20.19
CA VAL A 92 -5.39 -8.53 21.25
C VAL A 92 -6.70 -7.91 21.76
N LEU A 93 -7.60 -7.53 20.85
CA LEU A 93 -8.87 -6.90 21.19
C LEU A 93 -9.81 -7.85 21.96
N LYS A 94 -9.84 -9.14 21.60
CA LYS A 94 -10.63 -10.15 22.31
C LYS A 94 -10.05 -10.46 23.69
N ALA A 95 -8.74 -10.55 23.80
CA ALA A 95 -8.08 -10.76 25.10
C ALA A 95 -8.40 -9.65 26.09
N ALA A 96 -8.62 -8.44 25.59
CA ALA A 96 -8.98 -7.30 26.41
C ALA A 96 -10.47 -7.25 26.78
N ALA A 97 -11.33 -7.75 25.90
CA ALA A 97 -12.78 -7.80 26.15
C ALA A 97 -13.15 -8.94 27.11
N ALA A 98 -12.26 -9.91 27.26
CA ALA A 98 -12.42 -11.00 28.21
C ALA A 98 -11.85 -10.63 29.58
#